data_bdd5267f9313e783a79fe58bdd001a80
#
_entry.id   bdd5267f9313e783a79fe58bdd001a80
#
_cell.length_a   1.000
_cell.length_b   1.000
_cell.length_c   1.000
_cell.angle_alpha   90.00
_cell.angle_beta   90.00
_cell.angle_gamma   90.00
#
_symmetry.space_group_name_H-M   'P 1'
#
loop_
_entity.id
_entity.type
_entity.pdbx_description
1 polymer ?
#
loop_
_entity_poly.entity_id
_entity_poly.type
_entity_poly.pdbx_seq_one_letter_code
_entity_poly.pdbx_strand_id
1 'polypeptide(L)'
;MKVGAVSLWLLLLLSEKPMYGYEIIRELEKRFAGYWKPKTGTIYPALERLEENKLVTSRVEFREEAPDRRHYALTEKGQVELASTMTYWTKMTEMLENYRETHQSIFRHKTELGRQDLSKFFLQLAEALREKSFDIKSLFQDSKEKSARISPTDPVALKFLYAKEDHKLEVHMELEWTPPPKR
;
A
#
# COMPACT_ATOMS: atom_id res chain seq x y z
N MET A 1 3.54 1.03 -24.03
CA MET A 1 2.46 1.96 -23.59
C MET A 1 2.47 1.97 -22.06
N LYS A 2 2.45 3.11 -21.41
CA LYS A 2 2.42 3.11 -19.92
C LYS A 2 1.01 2.75 -19.46
N VAL A 3 0.89 1.61 -18.80
CA VAL A 3 -0.38 1.13 -18.24
C VAL A 3 -0.75 2.00 -17.03
N GLY A 4 -1.95 2.59 -17.05
CA GLY A 4 -2.46 3.37 -15.93
C GLY A 4 -2.77 2.52 -14.70
N ALA A 5 -2.96 3.16 -13.54
CA ALA A 5 -3.19 2.45 -12.27
C ALA A 5 -4.37 1.46 -12.32
N VAL A 6 -5.50 1.84 -12.93
CA VAL A 6 -6.66 0.94 -13.06
C VAL A 6 -6.29 -0.31 -13.86
N SER A 7 -5.63 -0.12 -15.01
CA SER A 7 -5.23 -1.23 -15.87
C SER A 7 -4.20 -2.14 -15.19
N LEU A 8 -3.29 -1.60 -14.38
CA LEU A 8 -2.38 -2.41 -13.57
C LEU A 8 -3.15 -3.34 -12.62
N TRP A 9 -4.15 -2.81 -11.91
CA TRP A 9 -4.96 -3.62 -11.00
C TRP A 9 -5.76 -4.70 -11.73
N LEU A 10 -6.25 -4.41 -12.94
CA LEU A 10 -6.93 -5.40 -13.78
C LEU A 10 -5.97 -6.53 -14.18
N LEU A 11 -4.76 -6.19 -14.63
CA LEU A 11 -3.74 -7.19 -14.99
C LEU A 11 -3.32 -8.02 -13.77
N LEU A 12 -3.16 -7.40 -12.58
CA LEU A 12 -2.84 -8.10 -11.34
C LEU A 12 -3.93 -9.11 -10.97
N LEU A 13 -5.20 -8.72 -10.99
CA LEU A 13 -6.30 -9.65 -10.69
C LEU A 13 -6.35 -10.80 -11.69
N LEU A 14 -6.22 -10.50 -12.98
CA LEU A 14 -6.27 -11.51 -14.04
C LEU A 14 -5.01 -12.39 -14.09
N SER A 15 -3.92 -11.99 -13.45
CA SER A 15 -2.74 -12.85 -13.27
C SER A 15 -2.96 -13.94 -12.25
N GLU A 16 -3.87 -13.76 -11.29
CA GLU A 16 -4.21 -14.76 -10.29
C GLU A 16 -5.13 -15.85 -10.87
N LYS A 17 -6.15 -15.43 -11.58
CA LYS A 17 -7.10 -16.31 -12.29
C LYS A 17 -7.94 -15.53 -13.28
N PRO A 18 -8.50 -16.20 -14.31
CA PRO A 18 -9.54 -15.60 -15.16
C PRO A 18 -10.79 -15.25 -14.34
N MET A 19 -11.46 -14.14 -14.69
CA MET A 19 -12.62 -13.62 -13.95
C MET A 19 -13.66 -13.00 -14.87
N TYR A 20 -14.93 -13.01 -14.43
CA TYR A 20 -15.98 -12.22 -15.04
C TYR A 20 -15.84 -10.73 -14.68
N GLY A 21 -16.33 -9.83 -15.55
CA GLY A 21 -16.20 -8.39 -15.31
C GLY A 21 -16.81 -7.92 -13.97
N TYR A 22 -17.92 -8.51 -13.55
CA TYR A 22 -18.52 -8.19 -12.25
C TYR A 22 -17.71 -8.70 -11.05
N GLU A 23 -17.02 -9.85 -11.20
CA GLU A 23 -16.13 -10.39 -10.15
C GLU A 23 -14.92 -9.49 -9.97
N ILE A 24 -14.35 -9.00 -11.06
CA ILE A 24 -13.24 -8.03 -11.03
C ILE A 24 -13.64 -6.80 -10.22
N ILE A 25 -14.84 -6.24 -10.45
CA ILE A 25 -15.33 -5.08 -9.71
C ILE A 25 -15.42 -5.39 -8.21
N ARG A 26 -16.01 -6.53 -7.84
CA ARG A 26 -16.15 -6.95 -6.44
C ARG A 26 -14.81 -7.20 -5.76
N GLU A 27 -13.86 -7.84 -6.44
CA GLU A 27 -12.52 -8.08 -5.89
C GLU A 27 -11.75 -6.77 -5.70
N LEU A 28 -11.85 -5.83 -6.62
CA LEU A 28 -11.26 -4.51 -6.45
C LEU A 28 -11.90 -3.77 -5.26
N GLU A 29 -13.22 -3.76 -5.16
CA GLU A 29 -13.94 -3.12 -4.06
C GLU A 29 -13.50 -3.70 -2.69
N LYS A 30 -13.36 -5.01 -2.60
CA LYS A 30 -12.88 -5.72 -1.41
C LYS A 30 -11.42 -5.34 -1.07
N ARG A 31 -10.51 -5.37 -2.04
CA ARG A 31 -9.08 -5.09 -1.83
C ARG A 31 -8.82 -3.64 -1.45
N PHE A 32 -9.60 -2.72 -1.97
CA PHE A 32 -9.50 -1.32 -1.61
C PHE A 32 -10.25 -0.93 -0.34
N ALA A 33 -10.99 -1.86 0.29
CA ALA A 33 -11.65 -1.68 1.58
C ALA A 33 -12.40 -0.33 1.73
N GLY A 34 -13.08 0.11 0.67
CA GLY A 34 -13.80 1.39 0.63
C GLY A 34 -12.96 2.62 0.28
N TYR A 35 -11.63 2.49 0.21
CA TYR A 35 -10.75 3.58 -0.19
C TYR A 35 -10.98 4.02 -1.64
N TRP A 36 -11.33 3.06 -2.50
CA TRP A 36 -11.76 3.31 -3.86
C TRP A 36 -12.87 2.35 -4.24
N LYS A 37 -13.93 2.93 -4.81
CA LYS A 37 -15.10 2.18 -5.29
C LYS A 37 -15.11 2.18 -6.84
N PRO A 38 -14.68 1.07 -7.48
CA PRO A 38 -14.64 1.00 -8.92
C PRO A 38 -16.04 1.07 -9.53
N LYS A 39 -16.21 1.89 -10.55
CA LYS A 39 -17.47 2.00 -11.30
C LYS A 39 -17.39 1.19 -12.60
N THR A 40 -18.51 0.62 -13.01
CA THR A 40 -18.63 -0.10 -14.30
C THR A 40 -18.13 0.74 -15.46
N GLY A 41 -18.48 2.03 -15.51
CA GLY A 41 -18.02 2.98 -16.54
C GLY A 41 -16.50 3.25 -16.53
N THR A 42 -15.78 2.82 -15.51
CA THR A 42 -14.31 2.90 -15.47
C THR A 42 -13.67 1.56 -15.83
N ILE A 43 -14.21 0.47 -15.32
CA ILE A 43 -13.62 -0.86 -15.44
C ILE A 43 -13.79 -1.46 -16.84
N TYR A 44 -15.00 -1.42 -17.40
CA TYR A 44 -15.23 -2.02 -18.73
C TYR A 44 -14.45 -1.32 -19.86
N PRO A 45 -14.40 0.01 -19.96
CA PRO A 45 -13.54 0.66 -20.95
C PRO A 45 -12.04 0.38 -20.75
N ALA A 46 -11.60 0.13 -19.51
CA ALA A 46 -10.22 -0.26 -19.25
C ALA A 46 -9.94 -1.70 -19.72
N LEU A 47 -10.89 -2.64 -19.50
CA LEU A 47 -10.80 -4.01 -20.01
C LEU A 47 -10.81 -4.04 -21.55
N GLU A 48 -11.67 -3.26 -22.20
CA GLU A 48 -11.70 -3.13 -23.66
C GLU A 48 -10.35 -2.67 -24.22
N ARG A 49 -9.75 -1.63 -23.63
CA ARG A 49 -8.41 -1.16 -24.04
C ARG A 49 -7.32 -2.20 -23.82
N LEU A 50 -7.40 -2.99 -22.76
CA LEU A 50 -6.45 -4.08 -22.51
C LEU A 50 -6.63 -5.19 -23.57
N GLU A 51 -7.87 -5.49 -23.98
CA GLU A 51 -8.19 -6.46 -25.02
C GLU A 51 -7.73 -5.98 -26.40
N GLU A 52 -8.01 -4.73 -26.77
CA GLU A 52 -7.51 -4.11 -28.02
C GLU A 52 -5.97 -4.18 -28.11
N ASN A 53 -5.28 -4.01 -26.99
CA ASN A 53 -3.82 -4.12 -26.90
C ASN A 53 -3.33 -5.58 -26.80
N LYS A 54 -4.23 -6.56 -26.81
CA LYS A 54 -3.96 -7.99 -26.71
C LYS A 54 -3.25 -8.38 -25.39
N LEU A 55 -3.46 -7.61 -24.32
CA LEU A 55 -2.95 -7.89 -22.99
C LEU A 55 -3.88 -8.81 -22.21
N VAL A 56 -5.17 -8.74 -22.51
CA VAL A 56 -6.19 -9.69 -22.06
C VAL A 56 -6.95 -10.23 -23.24
N THR A 57 -7.60 -11.36 -23.06
CA THR A 57 -8.58 -11.92 -23.98
C THR A 57 -9.90 -12.10 -23.27
N SER A 58 -11.01 -12.05 -23.99
CA SER A 58 -12.31 -12.35 -23.40
C SER A 58 -13.02 -13.45 -24.17
N ARG A 59 -13.86 -14.21 -23.46
CA ARG A 59 -14.76 -15.21 -24.00
C ARG A 59 -16.17 -14.91 -23.50
N VAL A 60 -17.13 -14.88 -24.43
CA VAL A 60 -18.56 -14.74 -24.09
C VAL A 60 -19.09 -16.11 -23.72
N GLU A 61 -19.72 -16.21 -22.59
CA GLU A 61 -20.48 -17.36 -22.14
C GLU A 61 -21.97 -17.06 -22.35
N PHE A 62 -22.55 -17.72 -23.34
CA PHE A 62 -23.98 -17.61 -23.65
C PHE A 62 -24.80 -18.38 -22.62
N ARG A 63 -25.90 -17.78 -22.18
CA ARG A 63 -26.80 -18.37 -21.19
C ARG A 63 -28.24 -18.27 -21.70
N GLU A 64 -28.97 -19.39 -21.69
CA GLU A 64 -30.32 -19.44 -22.24
C GLU A 64 -31.35 -18.60 -21.44
N GLU A 65 -31.18 -18.47 -20.13
CA GLU A 65 -32.14 -17.78 -19.23
C GLU A 65 -31.54 -16.59 -18.45
N ALA A 66 -30.35 -16.12 -18.82
CA ALA A 66 -29.68 -15.03 -18.11
C ALA A 66 -28.80 -14.20 -19.09
N PRO A 67 -28.47 -12.95 -18.77
CA PRO A 67 -27.57 -12.15 -19.60
C PRO A 67 -26.24 -12.84 -19.83
N ASP A 68 -25.72 -12.76 -21.06
CA ASP A 68 -24.41 -13.25 -21.43
C ASP A 68 -23.34 -12.68 -20.52
N ARG A 69 -22.35 -13.51 -20.21
CA ARG A 69 -21.22 -13.11 -19.35
C ARG A 69 -19.94 -13.13 -20.13
N ARG A 70 -19.13 -12.08 -19.94
CA ARG A 70 -17.81 -11.98 -20.53
C ARG A 70 -16.76 -12.34 -19.50
N HIS A 71 -16.02 -13.41 -19.78
CA HIS A 71 -14.94 -13.95 -18.94
C HIS A 71 -13.61 -13.50 -19.51
N TYR A 72 -12.81 -12.79 -18.71
CA TYR A 72 -11.53 -12.22 -19.10
C TYR A 72 -10.37 -13.07 -18.57
N ALA A 73 -9.31 -13.19 -19.37
CA ALA A 73 -8.09 -13.89 -19.02
C ALA A 73 -6.86 -13.12 -19.47
N LEU A 74 -5.78 -13.19 -18.70
CA LEU A 74 -4.50 -12.60 -19.05
C LEU A 74 -3.84 -13.39 -20.19
N THR A 75 -3.22 -12.69 -21.14
CA THR A 75 -2.43 -13.30 -22.22
C THR A 75 -0.94 -13.36 -21.81
N GLU A 76 -0.11 -14.12 -22.55
CA GLU A 76 1.35 -14.10 -22.38
C GLU A 76 1.92 -12.69 -22.54
N LYS A 77 1.44 -11.94 -23.53
CA LYS A 77 1.80 -10.53 -23.72
C LYS A 77 1.40 -9.69 -22.52
N GLY A 78 0.23 -9.97 -21.93
CA GLY A 78 -0.25 -9.32 -20.72
C GLY A 78 0.65 -9.61 -19.49
N GLN A 79 1.16 -10.83 -19.38
CA GLN A 79 2.10 -11.19 -18.30
C GLN A 79 3.42 -10.40 -18.41
N VAL A 80 3.98 -10.29 -19.62
CA VAL A 80 5.20 -9.51 -19.86
C VAL A 80 4.98 -8.02 -19.56
N GLU A 81 3.86 -7.46 -20.01
CA GLU A 81 3.50 -6.07 -19.76
C GLU A 81 3.26 -5.82 -18.27
N LEU A 82 2.64 -6.76 -17.55
CA LEU A 82 2.46 -6.68 -16.10
C LEU A 82 3.79 -6.60 -15.38
N ALA A 83 4.75 -7.46 -15.69
CA ALA A 83 6.09 -7.46 -15.07
C ALA A 83 6.81 -6.12 -15.32
N SER A 84 6.77 -5.60 -16.54
CA SER A 84 7.32 -4.29 -16.90
C SER A 84 6.65 -3.14 -16.14
N THR A 85 5.32 -3.20 -16.05
CA THR A 85 4.51 -2.19 -15.36
C THR A 85 4.77 -2.22 -13.86
N MET A 86 4.90 -3.38 -13.24
CA MET A 86 5.26 -3.51 -11.82
C MET A 86 6.61 -2.86 -11.54
N THR A 87 7.62 -3.11 -12.37
CA THR A 87 8.94 -2.47 -12.23
C THR A 87 8.84 -0.94 -12.30
N TYR A 88 8.03 -0.41 -13.20
CA TYR A 88 7.79 1.03 -13.31
C TYR A 88 7.14 1.59 -12.05
N TRP A 89 6.08 0.93 -11.54
CA TRP A 89 5.37 1.39 -10.35
C TRP A 89 6.22 1.30 -9.09
N THR A 90 7.06 0.27 -8.95
CA THR A 90 8.04 0.19 -7.85
C THR A 90 8.98 1.39 -7.86
N LYS A 91 9.57 1.71 -9.02
CA LYS A 91 10.43 2.89 -9.14
C LYS A 91 9.69 4.20 -8.86
N MET A 92 8.44 4.32 -9.31
CA MET A 92 7.62 5.51 -9.03
C MET A 92 7.35 5.66 -7.52
N THR A 93 7.04 4.56 -6.83
CA THR A 93 6.83 4.55 -5.38
C THR A 93 8.11 4.95 -4.64
N GLU A 94 9.26 4.41 -5.04
CA GLU A 94 10.56 4.79 -4.48
C GLU A 94 10.85 6.30 -4.67
N MET A 95 10.55 6.85 -5.85
CA MET A 95 10.72 8.29 -6.10
C MET A 95 9.80 9.14 -5.23
N LEU A 96 8.54 8.74 -5.04
CA LEU A 96 7.59 9.43 -4.17
C LEU A 96 8.02 9.37 -2.70
N GLU A 97 8.54 8.23 -2.25
CA GLU A 97 9.09 8.07 -0.91
C GLU A 97 10.31 8.98 -0.72
N ASN A 98 11.25 8.99 -1.65
CA ASN A 98 12.41 9.88 -1.61
C ASN A 98 12.00 11.36 -1.59
N TYR A 99 11.00 11.74 -2.39
CA TYR A 99 10.46 13.10 -2.37
C TYR A 99 9.87 13.44 -1.00
N ARG A 100 9.09 12.54 -0.42
CA ARG A 100 8.52 12.70 0.91
C ARG A 100 9.62 12.85 1.97
N GLU A 101 10.66 12.02 1.92
CA GLU A 101 11.81 12.09 2.84
C GLU A 101 12.56 13.41 2.75
N THR A 102 12.69 13.95 1.53
CA THR A 102 13.40 15.22 1.30
C THR A 102 12.61 16.43 1.81
N HIS A 103 11.27 16.35 1.80
CA HIS A 103 10.37 17.47 2.12
C HIS A 103 9.68 17.35 3.48
N GLN A 104 9.82 16.21 4.17
CA GLN A 104 9.34 15.98 5.52
C GLN A 104 10.53 15.58 6.41
N SER A 105 10.52 16.04 7.66
CA SER A 105 11.49 15.58 8.65
C SER A 105 11.12 14.15 9.06
N ILE A 106 11.64 13.15 8.34
CA ILE A 106 11.42 11.74 8.63
C ILE A 106 12.66 11.19 9.31
N PHE A 107 12.46 10.60 10.48
CA PHE A 107 13.46 9.80 11.16
C PHE A 107 13.15 8.32 10.90
N ARG A 108 14.09 7.59 10.30
CA ARG A 108 13.96 6.14 10.08
C ARG A 108 15.11 5.43 10.75
N HIS A 109 14.79 4.46 11.56
CA HIS A 109 15.76 3.56 12.15
C HIS A 109 15.25 2.13 12.03
N LYS A 110 16.06 1.25 11.43
CA LYS A 110 15.77 -0.17 11.33
C LYS A 110 16.82 -0.93 12.11
N THR A 111 16.37 -1.69 13.09
CA THR A 111 17.23 -2.54 13.90
C THR A 111 16.49 -3.84 14.24
N GLU A 112 17.24 -4.89 14.52
CA GLU A 112 16.73 -6.13 15.06
C GLU A 112 17.01 -6.17 16.55
N LEU A 113 15.98 -6.34 17.36
CA LEU A 113 16.06 -6.36 18.80
C LEU A 113 15.57 -7.70 19.34
N GLY A 114 16.27 -8.21 20.34
CA GLY A 114 15.74 -9.28 21.16
C GLY A 114 14.50 -8.82 21.95
N ARG A 115 13.65 -9.78 22.37
CA ARG A 115 12.40 -9.47 23.10
C ARG A 115 12.62 -8.60 24.35
N GLN A 116 13.72 -8.81 25.09
CA GLN A 116 14.06 -8.04 26.27
C GLN A 116 14.46 -6.60 25.92
N ASP A 117 15.23 -6.40 24.86
CA ASP A 117 15.65 -5.07 24.43
C ASP A 117 14.50 -4.30 23.79
N LEU A 118 13.62 -4.97 23.09
CA LEU A 118 12.36 -4.39 22.62
C LEU A 118 11.49 -3.90 23.80
N SER A 119 11.40 -4.69 24.88
CA SER A 119 10.68 -4.28 26.09
C SER A 119 11.30 -3.03 26.73
N LYS A 120 12.62 -2.95 26.84
CA LYS A 120 13.34 -1.77 27.33
C LYS A 120 13.10 -0.55 26.44
N PHE A 121 13.12 -0.73 25.12
CA PHE A 121 12.82 0.35 24.17
C PHE A 121 11.43 0.95 24.41
N PHE A 122 10.40 0.11 24.60
CA PHE A 122 9.06 0.61 24.87
C PHE A 122 8.95 1.35 26.22
N LEU A 123 9.69 0.93 27.23
CA LEU A 123 9.74 1.65 28.50
C LEU A 123 10.42 3.02 28.35
N GLN A 124 11.52 3.09 27.62
CA GLN A 124 12.20 4.36 27.30
C GLN A 124 11.31 5.30 26.48
N LEU A 125 10.59 4.77 25.48
CA LEU A 125 9.63 5.54 24.71
C LEU A 125 8.50 6.08 25.59
N ALA A 126 7.97 5.26 26.49
CA ALA A 126 6.92 5.68 27.42
C ALA A 126 7.39 6.80 28.36
N GLU A 127 8.63 6.76 28.83
CA GLU A 127 9.23 7.84 29.63
C GLU A 127 9.45 9.11 28.81
N ALA A 128 10.02 8.97 27.61
CA ALA A 128 10.22 10.10 26.70
C ALA A 128 8.91 10.83 26.35
N LEU A 129 7.81 10.10 26.17
CA LEU A 129 6.48 10.67 25.89
C LEU A 129 5.88 11.45 27.08
N ARG A 130 6.40 11.30 28.32
CA ARG A 130 6.00 12.13 29.47
C ARG A 130 6.63 13.51 29.46
N GLU A 131 7.76 13.66 28.76
CA GLU A 131 8.44 14.93 28.63
C GLU A 131 7.73 15.84 27.63
N LYS A 132 7.80 17.15 27.83
CA LYS A 132 7.23 18.14 26.88
C LYS A 132 7.87 18.06 25.50
N SER A 133 9.10 17.63 25.43
CA SER A 133 9.81 17.37 24.17
C SER A 133 10.99 16.46 24.43
N PHE A 134 11.30 15.60 23.47
CA PHE A 134 12.47 14.72 23.52
C PHE A 134 13.11 14.60 22.12
N ASP A 135 14.36 14.18 22.11
CA ASP A 135 15.06 13.87 20.86
C ASP A 135 14.82 12.41 20.51
N ILE A 136 14.23 12.17 19.35
CA ILE A 136 13.95 10.79 18.90
C ILE A 136 15.22 9.95 18.82
N LYS A 137 16.37 10.57 18.52
CA LYS A 137 17.64 9.87 18.44
C LYS A 137 18.09 9.29 19.81
N SER A 138 17.67 9.89 20.92
CA SER A 138 18.00 9.38 22.25
C SER A 138 17.44 7.98 22.54
N LEU A 139 16.44 7.55 21.78
CA LEU A 139 15.86 6.21 21.88
C LEU A 139 16.70 5.14 21.13
N PHE A 140 17.68 5.55 20.32
CA PHE A 140 18.46 4.66 19.46
C PHE A 140 19.96 4.92 19.64
N GLN A 141 20.66 4.04 20.32
CA GLN A 141 22.06 4.24 20.74
C GLN A 141 23.05 4.42 19.58
N ASP A 142 22.81 3.79 18.42
CA ASP A 142 23.73 3.78 17.26
C ASP A 142 23.13 4.38 15.97
N SER A 143 22.14 5.27 16.10
CA SER A 143 21.51 5.86 14.92
C SER A 143 22.44 6.85 14.22
N LYS A 144 22.70 6.63 12.93
CA LYS A 144 23.39 7.59 12.03
C LYS A 144 22.48 8.73 11.55
N GLU A 145 21.18 8.63 11.87
CA GLU A 145 20.19 9.61 11.47
C GLU A 145 20.36 10.95 12.17
N LYS A 146 19.85 12.01 11.55
CA LYS A 146 19.85 13.34 12.15
C LYS A 146 18.94 13.37 13.37
N SER A 147 19.38 14.07 14.40
CA SER A 147 18.55 14.35 15.58
C SER A 147 17.28 15.10 15.19
N ALA A 148 16.14 14.66 15.71
CA ALA A 148 14.86 15.33 15.54
C ALA A 148 14.17 15.48 16.90
N ARG A 149 13.90 16.74 17.28
CA ARG A 149 13.16 17.02 18.52
C ARG A 149 11.67 16.83 18.27
N ILE A 150 11.06 16.01 19.11
CA ILE A 150 9.64 15.69 19.10
C ILE A 150 8.99 16.35 20.30
N SER A 151 7.85 17.01 20.07
CA SER A 151 7.05 17.66 21.12
C SER A 151 5.61 17.18 20.99
N PRO A 152 5.25 16.06 21.60
CA PRO A 152 3.89 15.57 21.61
C PRO A 152 2.93 16.55 22.29
N THR A 153 1.71 16.63 21.80
CA THR A 153 0.61 17.39 22.40
C THR A 153 -0.57 16.46 22.66
N ASP A 154 -1.36 16.76 23.66
CA ASP A 154 -2.59 16.02 23.93
C ASP A 154 -3.73 16.50 23.02
N PRO A 155 -4.61 15.60 22.53
CA PRO A 155 -4.48 14.14 22.64
C PRO A 155 -3.49 13.55 21.63
N VAL A 156 -2.87 12.42 21.98
CA VAL A 156 -2.09 11.59 21.07
C VAL A 156 -2.99 10.46 20.57
N ALA A 157 -3.19 10.40 19.26
CA ALA A 157 -3.91 9.28 18.64
C ALA A 157 -2.95 8.10 18.41
N LEU A 158 -3.35 6.92 18.84
CA LEU A 158 -2.63 5.67 18.62
C LEU A 158 -3.37 4.85 17.56
N LYS A 159 -2.69 4.54 16.46
CA LYS A 159 -3.15 3.56 15.48
C LYS A 159 -2.33 2.30 15.60
N PHE A 160 -3.00 1.18 15.59
CA PHE A 160 -2.39 -0.13 15.69
C PHE A 160 -2.91 -1.02 14.57
N LEU A 161 -2.00 -1.51 13.74
CA LEU A 161 -2.31 -2.42 12.65
C LEU A 161 -1.42 -3.65 12.76
N TYR A 162 -1.99 -4.84 12.62
CA TYR A 162 -1.21 -6.04 12.48
C TYR A 162 -1.58 -6.77 11.18
N ALA A 163 -0.61 -7.38 10.55
CA ALA A 163 -0.77 -8.27 9.42
C ALA A 163 -0.13 -9.61 9.76
N LYS A 164 -0.81 -10.70 9.41
CA LYS A 164 -0.31 -12.07 9.58
C LYS A 164 -0.22 -12.72 8.21
N GLU A 165 0.97 -13.11 7.82
CA GLU A 165 1.25 -14.02 6.71
C GLU A 165 1.71 -15.36 7.30
N ASP A 166 1.69 -16.45 6.54
CA ASP A 166 1.84 -17.83 7.03
C ASP A 166 2.93 -18.06 8.08
N HIS A 167 4.06 -17.36 7.96
CA HIS A 167 5.19 -17.50 8.89
C HIS A 167 5.69 -16.16 9.47
N LYS A 168 4.99 -15.07 9.21
CA LYS A 168 5.40 -13.73 9.62
C LYS A 168 4.23 -12.97 10.23
N LEU A 169 4.49 -12.35 11.38
CA LEU A 169 3.59 -11.39 12.00
C LEU A 169 4.23 -10.01 11.92
N GLU A 170 3.57 -9.08 11.26
CA GLU A 170 3.96 -7.68 11.24
C GLU A 170 3.02 -6.85 12.10
N VAL A 171 3.60 -5.96 12.88
CA VAL A 171 2.85 -5.01 13.71
C VAL A 171 3.33 -3.61 13.37
N HIS A 172 2.39 -2.75 12.99
CA HIS A 172 2.63 -1.33 12.79
C HIS A 172 1.95 -0.54 13.90
N MET A 173 2.70 0.37 14.49
CA MET A 173 2.21 1.30 15.49
C MET A 173 2.48 2.72 15.02
N GLU A 174 1.47 3.56 15.02
CA GLU A 174 1.53 4.96 14.61
C GLU A 174 0.99 5.84 15.73
N LEU A 175 1.78 6.83 16.12
CA LEU A 175 1.39 7.86 17.08
C LEU A 175 1.23 9.18 16.32
N GLU A 176 0.05 9.77 16.39
CA GLU A 176 -0.25 11.06 15.75
C GLU A 176 -0.65 12.10 16.77
N TRP A 177 -0.15 13.32 16.61
CA TRP A 177 -0.56 14.50 17.38
C TRP A 177 -0.47 15.74 16.52
N THR A 178 -1.20 16.78 16.88
CA THR A 178 -1.11 18.08 16.21
C THR A 178 0.08 18.83 16.78
N PRO A 179 1.08 19.23 15.99
CA PRO A 179 2.19 20.01 16.50
C PRO A 179 1.69 21.37 17.03
N PRO A 180 2.32 21.91 18.09
CA PRO A 180 1.96 23.24 18.61
C PRO A 180 2.14 24.30 17.51
N PRO A 181 1.32 25.35 17.49
CA PRO A 181 1.43 26.42 16.51
C PRO A 181 2.84 27.03 16.58
N LYS A 182 3.46 27.24 15.42
CA LYS A 182 4.75 27.94 15.33
C LYS A 182 4.55 29.37 15.88
N ARG A 183 5.27 29.74 16.92
CA ARG A 183 5.36 31.12 17.40
C ARG A 183 6.24 31.93 16.49
#